data_0b52d4b45d51679e1181c78ed13d06bc
#
_entry.id   0b52d4b45d51679e1181c78ed13d06bc
#
_cell.length_a   1.000
_cell.length_b   1.000
_cell.length_c   1.000
_cell.angle_alpha   90.00
_cell.angle_beta   90.00
_cell.angle_gamma   90.00
#
_symmetry.space_group_name_H-M   'P 1'
#
loop_
_entity.id
_entity.type
_entity.pdbx_description
1 polymer ?
#
loop_
_entity_poly.entity_id
_entity_poly.type
_entity_poly.pdbx_seq_one_letter_code
_entity_poly.pdbx_strand_id
1 'polypeptide(L)'
;MDERLRDSIRERFGHRCAYCGVHEDDAGATLTIDHHRPRVRGGEEQGENLVYACARCNEHKGSYWHEHDPPHVRLLHPGRDEITTHLREDDDGRIVGTTPEGAFFVRRLRLNRPQLIAYRRGVHLRRKLSEDLTAALGQMRVLEQRMELLDKAIVTLADELERD
;
A
#
# COMPACT_ATOMS: atom_id res chain seq x y z
N MET A 1 20.48 17.06 5.76
CA MET A 1 19.12 17.14 5.15
C MET A 1 18.22 17.94 6.07
N ASP A 2 17.57 18.96 5.56
CA ASP A 2 16.61 19.78 6.28
C ASP A 2 15.37 18.95 6.68
N GLU A 3 14.80 19.22 7.87
CA GLU A 3 13.62 18.54 8.39
C GLU A 3 12.39 18.75 7.49
N ARG A 4 12.19 19.97 6.99
CA ARG A 4 11.10 20.29 6.05
C ARG A 4 11.16 19.46 4.76
N LEU A 5 12.36 19.26 4.22
CA LEU A 5 12.58 18.42 3.04
C LEU A 5 12.24 16.98 3.36
N ARG A 6 12.65 16.48 4.53
CA ARG A 6 12.33 15.13 5.00
C ARG A 6 10.83 14.90 5.09
N ASP A 7 10.09 15.83 5.71
CA ASP A 7 8.65 15.74 5.86
C ASP A 7 7.94 15.78 4.50
N SER A 8 8.36 16.67 3.62
CA SER A 8 7.83 16.74 2.24
C SER A 8 8.02 15.42 1.47
N ILE A 9 9.17 14.75 1.61
CA ILE A 9 9.40 13.44 0.99
C ILE A 9 8.51 12.37 1.63
N ARG A 10 8.40 12.36 2.95
CA ARG A 10 7.54 11.44 3.70
C ARG A 10 6.07 11.55 3.27
N GLU A 11 5.54 12.78 3.21
CA GLU A 11 4.18 13.07 2.75
C GLU A 11 3.97 12.67 1.29
N ARG A 12 4.92 12.98 0.39
CA ARG A 12 4.85 12.61 -1.03
C ARG A 12 4.65 11.12 -1.25
N PHE A 13 5.21 10.28 -0.40
CA PHE A 13 5.04 8.83 -0.45
C PHE A 13 3.96 8.29 0.51
N GLY A 14 3.11 9.15 1.06
CA GLY A 14 1.99 8.78 1.90
C GLY A 14 2.41 7.95 3.12
N HIS A 15 3.53 8.32 3.75
CA HIS A 15 4.09 7.64 4.93
C HIS A 15 4.44 6.16 4.67
N ARG A 16 4.66 5.79 3.39
CA ARG A 16 4.95 4.41 2.97
C ARG A 16 6.32 4.30 2.34
N CYS A 17 6.91 3.12 2.50
CA CYS A 17 8.13 2.80 1.76
C CYS A 17 7.84 2.82 0.25
N ALA A 18 8.49 3.72 -0.47
CA ALA A 18 8.34 3.89 -1.92
C ALA A 18 8.65 2.61 -2.73
N TYR A 19 9.46 1.70 -2.16
CA TYR A 19 9.86 0.47 -2.81
C TYR A 19 8.93 -0.71 -2.54
N CYS A 20 8.43 -0.87 -1.31
CA CYS A 20 7.68 -2.07 -0.92
C CYS A 20 6.27 -1.81 -0.39
N GLY A 21 5.88 -0.54 -0.23
CA GLY A 21 4.55 -0.13 0.19
C GLY A 21 4.24 -0.28 1.69
N VAL A 22 5.17 -0.79 2.52
CA VAL A 22 4.95 -0.88 3.98
C VAL A 22 4.77 0.51 4.56
N HIS A 23 3.68 0.72 5.31
CA HIS A 23 3.43 1.96 6.04
C HIS A 23 4.35 2.07 7.25
N GLU A 24 4.70 3.28 7.68
CA GLU A 24 5.58 3.48 8.83
C GLU A 24 4.99 2.95 10.13
N ASP A 25 3.66 3.03 10.31
CA ASP A 25 2.98 2.45 11.48
C ASP A 25 3.12 0.93 11.51
N ASP A 26 2.99 0.26 10.36
CA ASP A 26 3.21 -1.18 10.24
C ASP A 26 4.69 -1.57 10.40
N ALA A 27 5.60 -0.65 10.12
CA ALA A 27 7.03 -0.82 10.35
C ALA A 27 7.44 -0.56 11.82
N GLY A 28 6.56 0.05 12.61
CA GLY A 28 6.82 0.44 13.99
C GLY A 28 7.85 1.56 14.14
N ALA A 29 8.16 2.29 13.08
CA ALA A 29 9.14 3.38 13.09
C ALA A 29 9.01 4.28 11.86
N THR A 30 9.37 5.56 12.02
CA THR A 30 9.57 6.48 10.89
C THR A 30 10.64 5.89 9.94
N LEU A 31 10.35 5.88 8.65
CA LEU A 31 11.25 5.33 7.65
C LEU A 31 12.41 6.29 7.34
N THR A 32 13.35 5.83 6.53
CA THR A 32 14.55 6.61 6.15
C THR A 32 14.36 7.32 4.81
N ILE A 33 15.16 8.34 4.55
CA ILE A 33 15.29 8.92 3.21
C ILE A 33 16.47 8.25 2.51
N ASP A 34 16.18 7.67 1.36
CA ASP A 34 17.17 7.06 0.48
C ASP A 34 17.43 7.96 -0.74
N HIS A 35 18.70 8.05 -1.15
CA HIS A 35 19.07 8.63 -2.43
C HIS A 35 18.93 7.56 -3.51
N HIS A 36 17.94 7.70 -4.40
CA HIS A 36 17.71 6.72 -5.47
C HIS A 36 18.98 6.53 -6.32
N ARG A 37 19.58 7.61 -6.83
CA ARG A 37 20.98 7.62 -7.25
C ARG A 37 21.84 7.87 -6.01
N PRO A 38 22.66 6.92 -5.60
CA PRO A 38 23.46 7.04 -4.37
C PRO A 38 24.45 8.23 -4.45
N ARG A 39 24.71 8.86 -3.31
CA ARG A 39 25.71 9.96 -3.22
C ARG A 39 27.08 9.53 -3.77
N VAL A 40 27.51 8.31 -3.46
CA VAL A 40 28.78 7.73 -3.96
C VAL A 40 28.80 7.52 -5.48
N ARG A 41 27.64 7.67 -6.13
CA ARG A 41 27.43 7.64 -7.58
C ARG A 41 27.02 8.99 -8.15
N GLY A 42 27.30 10.10 -7.44
CA GLY A 42 26.98 11.44 -7.86
C GLY A 42 25.48 11.82 -7.72
N GLY A 43 24.75 11.12 -6.87
CA GLY A 43 23.37 11.51 -6.54
C GLY A 43 23.35 12.73 -5.63
N GLU A 44 22.53 13.72 -5.98
CA GLU A 44 22.36 14.96 -5.24
C GLU A 44 21.21 14.87 -4.23
N GLU A 45 21.22 15.79 -3.24
CA GLU A 45 20.18 15.93 -2.22
C GLU A 45 19.01 16.80 -2.78
N GLN A 46 18.54 16.45 -3.97
CA GLN A 46 17.37 17.07 -4.58
C GLN A 46 16.14 16.23 -4.33
N GLY A 47 14.98 16.87 -4.08
CA GLY A 47 13.74 16.19 -3.78
C GLY A 47 13.36 15.08 -4.77
N GLU A 48 13.69 15.28 -6.06
CA GLU A 48 13.46 14.29 -7.11
C GLU A 48 14.32 13.02 -6.99
N ASN A 49 15.51 13.11 -6.39
CA ASN A 49 16.38 11.96 -6.16
C ASN A 49 16.11 11.26 -4.82
N LEU A 50 15.26 11.84 -4.00
CA LEU A 50 15.00 11.33 -2.65
C LEU A 50 13.72 10.52 -2.62
N VAL A 51 13.76 9.37 -1.97
CA VAL A 51 12.61 8.48 -1.78
C VAL A 51 12.48 8.07 -0.31
N TYR A 52 11.25 7.93 0.17
CA TYR A 52 10.98 7.43 1.51
C TYR A 52 11.07 5.92 1.52
N ALA A 53 11.95 5.33 2.31
CA ALA A 53 12.28 3.91 2.23
C ALA A 53 12.44 3.27 3.59
N CYS A 54 11.91 2.06 3.77
CA CYS A 54 12.20 1.28 4.97
C CYS A 54 13.67 0.83 4.97
N ALA A 55 14.24 0.66 6.16
CA ALA A 55 15.65 0.30 6.34
C ALA A 55 16.06 -0.93 5.50
N ARG A 56 15.19 -1.94 5.42
CA ARG A 56 15.47 -3.16 4.65
C ARG A 56 15.51 -2.94 3.14
N CYS A 57 14.60 -2.13 2.58
CA CYS A 57 14.65 -1.82 1.15
C CYS A 57 15.87 -0.95 0.82
N ASN A 58 16.19 0.01 1.68
CA ASN A 58 17.39 0.84 1.56
C ASN A 58 18.66 -0.03 1.62
N GLU A 59 18.75 -0.95 2.57
CA GLU A 59 19.85 -1.91 2.69
C GLU A 59 20.01 -2.79 1.44
N HIS A 60 18.89 -3.37 0.93
CA HIS A 60 18.93 -4.22 -0.25
C HIS A 60 19.27 -3.46 -1.53
N LYS A 61 18.85 -2.21 -1.64
CA LYS A 61 19.27 -1.33 -2.72
C LYS A 61 20.76 -1.03 -2.62
N GLY A 62 21.23 -0.65 -1.43
CA GLY A 62 22.62 -0.25 -1.18
C GLY A 62 23.06 0.88 -2.12
N SER A 63 24.31 0.85 -2.53
CA SER A 63 24.90 1.81 -3.48
C SER A 63 24.69 1.43 -4.95
N TYR A 64 23.70 0.59 -5.26
CA TYR A 64 23.43 0.21 -6.63
C TYR A 64 23.03 1.42 -7.48
N TRP A 65 23.64 1.50 -8.68
CA TRP A 65 23.28 2.41 -9.76
C TRP A 65 23.61 1.74 -11.10
N HIS A 66 22.78 1.92 -12.09
CA HIS A 66 22.77 1.17 -13.36
C HIS A 66 23.68 1.76 -14.47
N GLU A 67 24.68 2.55 -14.10
CA GLU A 67 25.50 3.32 -15.05
C GLU A 67 26.18 2.47 -16.14
N HIS A 68 26.52 1.22 -15.82
CA HIS A 68 27.21 0.30 -16.72
C HIS A 68 26.39 -0.97 -17.05
N ASP A 69 25.14 -1.02 -16.60
CA ASP A 69 24.24 -2.15 -16.85
C ASP A 69 23.53 -2.00 -18.20
N PRO A 70 23.05 -3.10 -18.80
CA PRO A 70 22.17 -3.04 -19.97
C PRO A 70 20.94 -2.17 -19.69
N PRO A 71 20.36 -1.48 -20.68
CA PRO A 71 19.25 -0.51 -20.47
C PRO A 71 18.03 -1.08 -19.72
N HIS A 72 17.78 -2.39 -19.84
CA HIS A 72 16.69 -3.08 -19.16
C HIS A 72 17.06 -3.57 -17.73
N VAL A 73 18.28 -3.35 -17.28
CA VAL A 73 18.75 -3.68 -15.92
C VAL A 73 18.94 -2.40 -15.15
N ARG A 74 17.83 -1.77 -14.79
CA ARG A 74 17.83 -0.56 -13.97
C ARG A 74 16.85 -0.69 -12.80
N LEU A 75 17.13 0.01 -11.72
CA LEU A 75 16.18 0.14 -10.64
C LEU A 75 15.12 1.17 -11.04
N LEU A 76 13.84 0.77 -11.02
CA LEU A 76 12.72 1.67 -11.24
C LEU A 76 12.70 2.77 -10.17
N HIS A 77 12.40 3.99 -10.59
CA HIS A 77 12.28 5.12 -9.68
C HIS A 77 10.82 5.31 -9.24
N PRO A 78 10.48 5.09 -7.96
CA PRO A 78 9.08 5.06 -7.52
C PRO A 78 8.29 6.38 -7.71
N GLY A 79 8.98 7.49 -7.92
CA GLY A 79 8.35 8.79 -8.15
C GLY A 79 8.38 9.27 -9.61
N ARG A 80 8.93 8.47 -10.55
CA ARG A 80 9.07 8.84 -11.97
C ARG A 80 8.57 7.77 -12.92
N ASP A 81 8.81 6.49 -12.58
CA ASP A 81 8.36 5.37 -13.39
C ASP A 81 6.94 4.96 -12.98
N GLU A 82 6.14 4.55 -13.95
CA GLU A 82 4.83 3.96 -13.69
C GLU A 82 5.00 2.52 -13.20
N ILE A 83 5.13 2.36 -11.90
CA ILE A 83 5.46 1.07 -11.25
C ILE A 83 4.44 -0.01 -11.57
N THR A 84 3.16 0.35 -11.72
CA THR A 84 2.05 -0.59 -11.99
C THR A 84 2.17 -1.26 -13.36
N THR A 85 2.87 -0.66 -14.31
CA THR A 85 3.15 -1.27 -15.64
C THR A 85 4.23 -2.34 -15.57
N HIS A 86 5.06 -2.30 -14.53
CA HIS A 86 6.22 -3.18 -14.39
C HIS A 86 6.03 -4.28 -13.34
N LEU A 87 5.06 -4.11 -12.43
CA LEU A 87 4.83 -5.01 -11.31
C LEU A 87 3.36 -5.41 -11.21
N ARG A 88 3.12 -6.66 -10.84
CA ARG A 88 1.80 -7.19 -10.49
C ARG A 88 1.91 -7.95 -9.17
N GLU A 89 0.97 -7.75 -8.29
CA GLU A 89 0.79 -8.60 -7.11
C GLU A 89 -0.12 -9.78 -7.46
N ASP A 90 0.25 -10.98 -7.03
CA ASP A 90 -0.58 -12.18 -7.15
C ASP A 90 -1.45 -12.41 -5.89
N ASP A 91 -2.34 -13.40 -5.98
CA ASP A 91 -3.29 -13.74 -4.90
C ASP A 91 -2.57 -14.21 -3.62
N ASP A 92 -1.35 -14.66 -3.76
CA ASP A 92 -0.49 -15.08 -2.65
C ASP A 92 0.29 -13.93 -2.00
N GLY A 93 0.10 -12.70 -2.45
CA GLY A 93 0.82 -11.53 -1.96
C GLY A 93 2.27 -11.46 -2.43
N ARG A 94 2.62 -12.18 -3.50
CA ARG A 94 3.92 -12.05 -4.16
C ARG A 94 3.87 -10.98 -5.23
N ILE A 95 4.96 -10.27 -5.40
CA ILE A 95 5.13 -9.34 -6.51
C ILE A 95 5.83 -10.05 -7.66
N VAL A 96 5.23 -9.98 -8.84
CA VAL A 96 5.77 -10.49 -10.09
C VAL A 96 6.17 -9.31 -10.97
N GLY A 97 7.41 -9.31 -11.46
CA GLY A 97 7.85 -8.36 -12.47
C GLY A 97 7.28 -8.76 -13.83
N THR A 98 6.51 -7.87 -14.44
CA THR A 98 5.90 -8.04 -15.76
C THR A 98 6.82 -7.61 -16.90
N THR A 99 7.90 -6.91 -16.57
CA THR A 99 8.97 -6.48 -17.49
C THR A 99 10.33 -6.89 -16.94
N PRO A 100 11.39 -6.87 -17.76
CA PRO A 100 12.76 -7.12 -17.31
C PRO A 100 13.19 -6.21 -16.16
N GLU A 101 12.85 -4.91 -16.22
CA GLU A 101 13.11 -3.91 -15.18
C GLU A 101 12.33 -4.25 -13.91
N GLY A 102 11.05 -4.62 -14.04
CA GLY A 102 10.22 -5.06 -12.92
C GLY A 102 10.76 -6.30 -12.25
N ALA A 103 11.19 -7.29 -13.03
CA ALA A 103 11.81 -8.51 -12.51
C ALA A 103 13.13 -8.20 -11.79
N PHE A 104 13.93 -7.29 -12.31
CA PHE A 104 15.13 -6.81 -11.64
C PHE A 104 14.81 -6.09 -10.34
N PHE A 105 13.86 -5.16 -10.34
CA PHE A 105 13.39 -4.40 -9.18
C PHE A 105 12.94 -5.34 -8.03
N VAL A 106 12.09 -6.33 -8.34
CA VAL A 106 11.62 -7.33 -7.37
C VAL A 106 12.78 -8.10 -6.76
N ARG A 107 13.71 -8.58 -7.59
CA ARG A 107 14.86 -9.34 -7.17
C ARG A 107 15.84 -8.50 -6.36
N ARG A 108 16.20 -7.31 -6.84
CA ARG A 108 17.17 -6.42 -6.20
C ARG A 108 16.72 -6.01 -4.81
N LEU A 109 15.47 -5.61 -4.66
CA LEU A 109 14.90 -5.15 -3.39
C LEU A 109 14.34 -6.30 -2.52
N ARG A 110 14.45 -7.54 -3.00
CA ARG A 110 13.91 -8.74 -2.32
C ARG A 110 12.45 -8.53 -1.90
N LEU A 111 11.60 -8.07 -2.81
CA LEU A 111 10.21 -7.73 -2.49
C LEU A 111 9.35 -8.94 -2.10
N ASN A 112 9.82 -10.15 -2.40
CA ASN A 112 9.16 -11.41 -2.01
C ASN A 112 9.80 -12.09 -0.79
N ARG A 113 10.48 -11.33 0.08
CA ARG A 113 10.90 -11.87 1.39
C ARG A 113 9.68 -12.23 2.23
N PRO A 114 9.74 -13.29 3.07
CA PRO A 114 8.56 -13.83 3.78
C PRO A 114 7.76 -12.78 4.54
N GLN A 115 8.44 -11.84 5.19
CA GLN A 115 7.79 -10.77 5.96
C GLN A 115 6.92 -9.85 5.10
N LEU A 116 7.35 -9.53 3.86
CA LEU A 116 6.56 -8.69 2.95
C LEU A 116 5.38 -9.43 2.36
N ILE A 117 5.53 -10.71 2.06
CA ILE A 117 4.41 -11.56 1.60
C ILE A 117 3.36 -11.64 2.71
N ALA A 118 3.78 -11.95 3.94
CA ALA A 118 2.87 -12.00 5.09
C ALA A 118 2.17 -10.65 5.33
N TYR A 119 2.91 -9.54 5.22
CA TYR A 119 2.36 -8.20 5.34
C TYR A 119 1.25 -7.94 4.30
N ARG A 120 1.49 -8.20 3.01
CA ARG A 120 0.51 -7.98 1.94
C ARG A 120 -0.73 -8.86 2.11
N ARG A 121 -0.55 -10.14 2.44
CA ARG A 121 -1.67 -11.03 2.80
C ARG A 121 -2.50 -10.47 3.95
N GLY A 122 -1.85 -9.96 4.99
CA GLY A 122 -2.53 -9.30 6.11
C GLY A 122 -3.30 -8.05 5.70
N VAL A 123 -2.76 -7.24 4.80
CA VAL A 123 -3.45 -6.07 4.24
C VAL A 123 -4.69 -6.50 3.44
N HIS A 124 -4.57 -7.50 2.58
CA HIS A 124 -5.70 -8.04 1.81
C HIS A 124 -6.80 -8.60 2.71
N LEU A 125 -6.42 -9.36 3.73
CA LEU A 125 -7.39 -9.91 4.69
C LEU A 125 -8.12 -8.81 5.45
N ARG A 126 -7.41 -7.81 5.97
CA ARG A 126 -8.03 -6.66 6.67
C ARG A 126 -9.01 -5.91 5.77
N ARG A 127 -8.64 -5.68 4.50
CA ARG A 127 -9.52 -5.02 3.52
C ARG A 127 -10.79 -5.83 3.30
N LYS A 128 -10.66 -7.13 3.02
CA LYS A 128 -11.80 -8.03 2.82
C LYS A 128 -12.73 -8.05 4.03
N LEU A 129 -12.18 -8.20 5.24
CA LEU A 129 -12.99 -8.19 6.47
C LEU A 129 -13.72 -6.85 6.66
N SER A 130 -13.10 -5.73 6.31
CA SER A 130 -13.74 -4.41 6.38
C SER A 130 -14.88 -4.27 5.37
N GLU A 131 -14.70 -4.78 4.16
CA GLU A 131 -15.74 -4.81 3.11
C GLU A 131 -16.92 -5.70 3.54
N ASP A 132 -16.64 -6.91 4.04
CA ASP A 132 -17.65 -7.85 4.53
C ASP A 132 -18.44 -7.27 5.72
N LEU A 133 -17.75 -6.62 6.67
CA LEU A 133 -18.39 -5.96 7.80
C LEU A 133 -19.30 -4.80 7.35
N THR A 134 -18.84 -4.00 6.42
CA THR A 134 -19.64 -2.89 5.87
C THR A 134 -20.91 -3.41 5.19
N ALA A 135 -20.80 -4.49 4.42
CA ALA A 135 -21.93 -5.14 3.78
C ALA A 135 -22.93 -5.70 4.81
N ALA A 136 -22.43 -6.37 5.84
CA ALA A 136 -23.27 -6.93 6.93
C ALA A 136 -24.02 -5.82 7.70
N LEU A 137 -23.34 -4.71 8.03
CA LEU A 137 -23.98 -3.56 8.68
C LEU A 137 -25.06 -2.93 7.79
N GLY A 138 -24.84 -2.88 6.48
CA GLY A 138 -25.86 -2.44 5.52
C GLY A 138 -27.10 -3.33 5.52
N GLN A 139 -26.93 -4.64 5.55
CA GLN A 139 -28.04 -5.60 5.64
C GLN A 139 -28.81 -5.47 6.95
N MET A 140 -28.11 -5.30 8.08
CA MET A 140 -28.75 -5.09 9.38
C MET A 140 -29.67 -3.85 9.36
N ARG A 141 -29.21 -2.72 8.82
CA ARG A 141 -30.05 -1.50 8.71
C ARG A 141 -31.32 -1.74 7.89
N VAL A 142 -31.24 -2.49 6.81
CA VAL A 142 -32.42 -2.84 6.01
C VAL A 142 -33.40 -3.69 6.79
N LEU A 143 -32.92 -4.64 7.58
CA LEU A 143 -33.76 -5.48 8.45
C LEU A 143 -34.42 -4.67 9.56
N GLU A 144 -33.69 -3.78 10.21
CA GLU A 144 -34.22 -2.86 11.22
C GLU A 144 -35.36 -2.00 10.66
N GLN A 145 -35.18 -1.41 9.48
CA GLN A 145 -36.23 -0.63 8.82
C GLN A 145 -37.47 -1.47 8.51
N ARG A 146 -37.28 -2.72 8.08
CA ARG A 146 -38.42 -3.65 7.83
C ARG A 146 -39.15 -4.01 9.11
N MET A 147 -38.41 -4.23 10.21
CA MET A 147 -39.01 -4.47 11.53
C MET A 147 -39.85 -3.28 12.00
N GLU A 148 -39.32 -2.05 11.89
CA GLU A 148 -40.09 -0.86 12.25
C GLU A 148 -41.38 -0.71 11.41
N LEU A 149 -41.33 -1.05 10.12
CA LEU A 149 -42.54 -1.02 9.26
C LEU A 149 -43.57 -2.08 9.66
N LEU A 150 -43.10 -3.28 10.01
CA LEU A 150 -43.97 -4.35 10.50
C LEU A 150 -44.62 -4.00 11.83
N ASP A 151 -43.86 -3.46 12.77
CA ASP A 151 -44.37 -3.02 14.08
C ASP A 151 -45.46 -1.95 13.91
N LYS A 152 -45.25 -0.96 13.01
CA LYS A 152 -46.28 0.03 12.70
C LYS A 152 -47.52 -0.58 12.09
N ALA A 153 -47.37 -1.55 11.19
CA ALA A 153 -48.50 -2.25 10.58
C ALA A 153 -49.28 -3.07 11.60
N ILE A 154 -48.61 -3.74 12.53
CA ILE A 154 -49.25 -4.50 13.60
C ILE A 154 -50.07 -3.59 14.53
N VAL A 155 -49.52 -2.47 14.93
CA VAL A 155 -50.23 -1.48 15.76
C VAL A 155 -51.49 -0.97 15.03
N THR A 156 -51.37 -0.62 13.73
CA THR A 156 -52.49 -0.16 12.94
C THR A 156 -53.62 -1.18 12.84
N LEU A 157 -53.28 -2.47 12.58
CA LEU A 157 -54.22 -3.56 12.53
C LEU A 157 -54.91 -3.85 13.89
N ALA A 158 -54.18 -3.76 14.98
CA ALA A 158 -54.72 -3.89 16.31
C ALA A 158 -55.75 -2.81 16.63
N ASP A 159 -55.45 -1.53 16.29
CA ASP A 159 -56.32 -0.38 16.45
C ASP A 159 -57.59 -0.51 15.60
N GLU A 160 -57.52 -1.12 14.42
CA GLU A 160 -58.69 -1.36 13.54
C GLU A 160 -59.60 -2.46 14.14
N LEU A 161 -59.04 -3.52 14.65
CA LEU A 161 -59.79 -4.65 15.29
C LEU A 161 -60.50 -4.25 16.58
N GLU A 162 -60.03 -3.25 17.32
CA GLU A 162 -60.68 -2.73 18.53
C GLU A 162 -61.85 -1.75 18.23
N ARG A 163 -61.99 -1.32 17.00
CA ARG A 163 -63.04 -0.36 16.58
C ARG A 163 -64.31 -1.04 16.02
N ASP A 164 -64.18 -2.30 15.62
CA ASP A 164 -65.31 -3.14 15.18
C ASP A 164 -65.93 -3.92 16.33
#